data_f5a33a2fb461632d7410a3564acc7f85
#
_entry.id   f5a33a2fb461632d7410a3564acc7f85
#
_cell.length_a   1.000
_cell.length_b   1.000
_cell.length_c   1.000
_cell.angle_alpha   90.00
_cell.angle_beta   90.00
_cell.angle_gamma   90.00
#
_symmetry.space_group_name_H-M   'P 1'
#
loop_
_entity.id
_entity.type
_entity.pdbx_description
1 polymer ?
#
loop_
_entity_poly.entity_id
_entity_poly.type
_entity_poly.pdbx_seq_one_letter_code
_entity_poly.pdbx_strand_id
1 'polypeptide(L)'
;MKIGCVPYDHAKPFAGGWNHGEVVWDHPKGLVGRLHRGEVEVALIPVWEVLSGEKYRVVDGLGVGSRGEIRSVAVFHEKALAECRGIALTPHSMSSVQLWRVLAKGALGVNLEERSDGEAKLKIGDEALRGWKKSGGRGLTDLGSVWWSWTGKPFVFGVWAMRHDFQPKAGEVEKFREGCLAGIQQRGEKATDDFEKEYVTKCIRYELGAEEKEGMAEFAQRSGVEVRKIEYL
;
A
#
# COMPACT_ATOMS: atom_id res chain seq x y z
N MET A 1 14.05 14.65 -10.85
CA MET A 1 14.08 13.79 -9.63
C MET A 1 14.32 12.33 -10.00
N LYS A 2 15.07 11.60 -9.17
CA LYS A 2 15.19 10.14 -9.20
C LYS A 2 14.14 9.54 -8.27
N ILE A 3 13.25 8.70 -8.81
CA ILE A 3 12.12 8.18 -8.06
C ILE A 3 12.30 6.70 -7.70
N GLY A 4 11.81 6.30 -6.54
CA GLY A 4 11.76 4.91 -6.08
C GLY A 4 10.34 4.36 -6.20
N CYS A 5 10.14 3.28 -6.94
CA CYS A 5 8.83 2.67 -7.15
C CYS A 5 8.87 1.15 -6.87
N VAL A 6 7.77 0.60 -6.38
CA VAL A 6 7.65 -0.84 -6.18
C VAL A 6 7.34 -1.55 -7.50
N PRO A 7 7.89 -2.77 -7.74
CA PRO A 7 7.74 -3.47 -9.01
C PRO A 7 6.41 -4.23 -9.14
N TYR A 8 5.34 -3.75 -8.50
CA TYR A 8 4.02 -4.38 -8.53
C TYR A 8 3.11 -3.74 -9.58
N ASP A 9 2.17 -4.51 -10.12
CA ASP A 9 1.26 -4.05 -11.19
C ASP A 9 0.50 -2.77 -10.84
N HIS A 10 0.05 -2.62 -9.60
CA HIS A 10 -0.63 -1.40 -9.16
C HIS A 10 0.24 -0.13 -9.17
N ALA A 11 1.55 -0.25 -9.13
CA ALA A 11 2.45 0.91 -9.09
C ALA A 11 3.00 1.29 -10.47
N LYS A 12 2.94 0.39 -11.45
CA LYS A 12 3.39 0.65 -12.83
C LYS A 12 2.75 1.90 -13.46
N PRO A 13 1.46 2.22 -13.21
CA PRO A 13 0.86 3.45 -13.74
C PRO A 13 1.60 4.71 -13.32
N PHE A 14 2.04 4.83 -12.07
CA PHE A 14 2.80 6.01 -11.64
C PHE A 14 4.10 6.19 -12.42
N ALA A 15 4.90 5.12 -12.50
CA ALA A 15 6.18 5.15 -13.19
C ALA A 15 6.02 5.28 -14.72
N GLY A 16 4.93 4.77 -15.27
CA GLY A 16 4.65 4.81 -16.71
C GLY A 16 4.42 6.21 -17.26
N GLY A 17 4.01 7.15 -16.43
CA GLY A 17 3.87 8.56 -16.80
C GLY A 17 5.09 9.42 -16.45
N TRP A 18 6.07 8.87 -15.73
CA TRP A 18 7.29 9.59 -15.35
C TRP A 18 8.37 9.50 -16.42
N ASN A 19 8.69 10.61 -17.08
CA ASN A 19 9.69 10.71 -18.15
C ASN A 19 10.79 11.76 -17.87
N HIS A 20 10.83 12.31 -16.65
CA HIS A 20 11.73 13.39 -16.27
C HIS A 20 12.88 12.95 -15.33
N GLY A 21 13.18 11.64 -15.28
CA GLY A 21 14.24 11.12 -14.44
C GLY A 21 14.26 9.59 -14.38
N GLU A 22 15.17 9.07 -13.57
CA GLU A 22 15.38 7.63 -13.38
C GLU A 22 14.31 7.05 -12.44
N VAL A 23 13.86 5.84 -12.74
CA VAL A 23 13.01 5.02 -11.85
C VAL A 23 13.84 3.88 -11.27
N VAL A 24 13.95 3.84 -9.95
CA VAL A 24 14.59 2.75 -9.21
C VAL A 24 13.50 1.82 -8.68
N TRP A 25 13.58 0.56 -9.08
CA TRP A 25 12.64 -0.47 -8.66
C TRP A 25 13.20 -1.24 -7.46
N ASP A 26 12.41 -1.31 -6.38
CA ASP A 26 12.76 -2.09 -5.20
C ASP A 26 11.50 -2.42 -4.39
N HIS A 27 11.62 -3.38 -3.47
CA HIS A 27 10.53 -3.67 -2.53
C HIS A 27 10.31 -2.51 -1.54
N PRO A 28 9.11 -2.37 -0.94
CA PRO A 28 8.76 -1.24 -0.07
C PRO A 28 9.79 -0.95 1.02
N LYS A 29 10.28 -1.99 1.70
CA LYS A 29 11.32 -1.84 2.75
C LYS A 29 12.67 -1.37 2.18
N GLY A 30 13.04 -1.85 0.99
CA GLY A 30 14.25 -1.42 0.29
C GLY A 30 14.18 0.06 -0.11
N LEU A 31 13.01 0.52 -0.58
CA LEU A 31 12.77 1.92 -0.94
C LEU A 31 12.90 2.87 0.26
N VAL A 32 12.42 2.48 1.44
CA VAL A 32 12.65 3.25 2.68
C VAL A 32 14.15 3.44 2.92
N GLY A 33 14.94 2.36 2.86
CA GLY A 33 16.40 2.45 3.03
C GLY A 33 17.08 3.31 1.97
N ARG A 34 16.66 3.22 0.71
CA ARG A 34 17.20 4.06 -0.38
C ARG A 34 16.85 5.54 -0.20
N LEU A 35 15.63 5.82 0.25
CA LEU A 35 15.19 7.18 0.53
C LEU A 35 16.03 7.80 1.67
N HIS A 36 16.28 7.06 2.74
CA HIS A 36 17.14 7.52 3.85
C HIS A 36 18.57 7.79 3.43
N ARG A 37 19.15 6.95 2.56
CA ARG A 37 20.52 7.17 2.04
C ARG A 37 20.61 8.23 0.93
N GLY A 38 19.46 8.80 0.51
CA GLY A 38 19.43 9.77 -0.59
C GLY A 38 19.70 9.17 -1.98
N GLU A 39 19.54 7.86 -2.13
CA GLU A 39 19.70 7.17 -3.42
C GLU A 39 18.50 7.44 -4.35
N VAL A 40 17.36 7.81 -3.77
CA VAL A 40 16.18 8.34 -4.45
C VAL A 40 15.68 9.57 -3.70
N GLU A 41 15.04 10.48 -4.41
CA GLU A 41 14.58 11.77 -3.87
C GLU A 41 13.12 11.70 -3.42
N VAL A 42 12.30 10.91 -4.10
CA VAL A 42 10.92 10.58 -3.74
C VAL A 42 10.70 9.08 -3.92
N ALA A 43 9.96 8.44 -3.03
CA ALA A 43 9.68 7.01 -3.13
C ALA A 43 8.26 6.67 -2.70
N LEU A 44 7.70 5.63 -3.32
CA LEU A 44 6.46 5.02 -2.87
C LEU A 44 6.78 4.09 -1.69
N ILE A 45 6.52 4.57 -0.48
CA ILE A 45 6.84 3.86 0.77
C ILE A 45 5.58 3.42 1.52
N PRO A 46 5.69 2.43 2.42
CA PRO A 46 4.54 2.01 3.23
C PRO A 46 4.01 3.16 4.07
N VAL A 47 2.68 3.32 4.13
CA VAL A 47 2.05 4.35 4.98
C VAL A 47 2.43 4.18 6.46
N TRP A 48 2.63 2.95 6.91
CA TRP A 48 3.06 2.67 8.28
C TRP A 48 4.39 3.34 8.63
N GLU A 49 5.33 3.41 7.69
CA GLU A 49 6.61 4.12 7.87
C GLU A 49 6.39 5.60 8.14
N VAL A 50 5.48 6.23 7.41
CA VAL A 50 5.15 7.66 7.60
C VAL A 50 4.43 7.91 8.93
N LEU A 51 3.60 6.96 9.38
CA LEU A 51 2.82 7.11 10.61
C LEU A 51 3.64 6.83 11.88
N SER A 52 4.56 5.87 11.84
CA SER A 52 5.28 5.37 13.02
C SER A 52 6.79 5.63 13.02
N GLY A 53 7.35 5.92 11.85
CA GLY A 53 8.79 6.10 11.62
C GLY A 53 9.27 7.54 11.74
N GLU A 54 10.23 7.92 10.92
CA GLU A 54 10.80 9.24 10.86
C GLU A 54 9.83 10.27 10.25
N LYS A 55 10.22 11.55 10.27
CA LYS A 55 9.46 12.60 9.61
C LYS A 55 9.70 12.57 8.11
N TYR A 56 8.60 12.53 7.37
CA TYR A 56 8.57 12.62 5.91
C TYR A 56 7.71 13.79 5.48
N ARG A 57 7.93 14.24 4.24
CA ARG A 57 6.97 15.08 3.51
C ARG A 57 6.30 14.20 2.47
N VAL A 58 4.99 14.23 2.43
CA VAL A 58 4.16 13.39 1.55
C VAL A 58 3.70 14.19 0.36
N VAL A 59 3.86 13.65 -0.85
CA VAL A 59 3.30 14.26 -2.05
C VAL A 59 1.79 14.16 -2.00
N ASP A 60 1.11 15.30 -1.94
CA ASP A 60 -0.35 15.35 -1.84
C ASP A 60 -1.03 14.85 -3.11
N GLY A 61 -2.22 14.29 -2.94
CA GLY A 61 -3.06 13.83 -4.04
C GLY A 61 -2.69 12.45 -4.62
N LEU A 62 -1.55 11.85 -4.22
CA LEU A 62 -1.07 10.57 -4.78
C LEU A 62 -0.81 9.52 -3.69
N GLY A 63 -1.40 8.34 -3.85
CA GLY A 63 -1.22 7.21 -2.94
C GLY A 63 -1.66 5.89 -3.56
N VAL A 64 -1.51 4.81 -2.82
CA VAL A 64 -2.05 3.49 -3.14
C VAL A 64 -2.97 3.08 -2.01
N GLY A 65 -4.25 3.02 -2.30
CA GLY A 65 -5.28 2.67 -1.32
C GLY A 65 -6.38 1.81 -1.91
N SER A 66 -7.40 1.52 -1.09
CA SER A 66 -8.65 0.90 -1.52
C SER A 66 -9.82 1.41 -0.72
N ARG A 67 -11.00 1.37 -1.35
CA ARG A 67 -12.29 1.55 -0.69
C ARG A 67 -13.04 0.21 -0.78
N GLY A 68 -12.76 -0.70 0.17
CA GLY A 68 -13.21 -2.08 0.12
C GLY A 68 -12.17 -3.01 -0.49
N GLU A 69 -12.59 -3.90 -1.37
CA GLU A 69 -11.77 -4.96 -1.94
C GLU A 69 -10.47 -4.44 -2.57
N ILE A 70 -9.33 -5.03 -2.15
CA ILE A 70 -8.00 -4.68 -2.67
C ILE A 70 -7.40 -5.82 -3.52
N ARG A 71 -7.78 -7.06 -3.33
CA ARG A 71 -7.27 -8.29 -3.96
C ARG A 71 -5.79 -8.57 -3.76
N SER A 72 -4.96 -7.54 -3.69
CA SER A 72 -3.50 -7.67 -3.56
C SER A 72 -2.99 -7.66 -2.13
N VAL A 73 -3.86 -7.64 -1.12
CA VAL A 73 -3.49 -7.76 0.30
C VAL A 73 -4.52 -8.64 0.99
N ALA A 74 -4.21 -9.91 1.14
CA ALA A 74 -5.16 -10.89 1.69
C ALA A 74 -4.47 -11.95 2.55
N VAL A 75 -5.20 -12.47 3.53
CA VAL A 75 -4.81 -13.65 4.29
C VAL A 75 -5.45 -14.86 3.64
N PHE A 76 -4.63 -15.78 3.15
CA PHE A 76 -5.04 -17.06 2.57
C PHE A 76 -5.12 -18.12 3.65
N HIS A 77 -6.20 -18.90 3.65
CA HIS A 77 -6.44 -19.96 4.63
C HIS A 77 -7.32 -21.07 4.03
N GLU A 78 -7.06 -22.33 4.41
CA GLU A 78 -7.83 -23.48 3.92
C GLU A 78 -9.05 -23.78 4.78
N LYS A 79 -9.02 -23.39 6.05
CA LYS A 79 -10.10 -23.50 7.04
C LYS A 79 -10.45 -22.12 7.59
N ALA A 80 -11.55 -21.97 8.32
CA ALA A 80 -11.92 -20.68 8.89
C ALA A 80 -10.78 -20.09 9.73
N LEU A 81 -10.56 -18.75 9.64
CA LEU A 81 -9.47 -18.09 10.38
C LEU A 81 -9.50 -18.38 11.89
N ALA A 82 -10.70 -18.47 12.48
CA ALA A 82 -10.87 -18.82 13.89
C ALA A 82 -10.38 -20.24 14.26
N GLU A 83 -10.23 -21.12 13.26
CA GLU A 83 -9.73 -22.48 13.44
C GLU A 83 -8.21 -22.60 13.18
N CYS A 84 -7.58 -21.55 12.64
CA CYS A 84 -6.15 -21.48 12.45
C CYS A 84 -5.45 -21.20 13.78
N ARG A 85 -4.27 -21.78 13.98
CA ARG A 85 -3.45 -21.54 15.17
C ARG A 85 -2.35 -20.51 14.92
N GLY A 86 -1.89 -20.39 13.69
CA GLY A 86 -0.81 -19.49 13.34
C GLY A 86 -0.95 -18.84 11.97
N ILE A 87 -0.24 -17.74 11.81
CA ILE A 87 -0.16 -16.98 10.57
C ILE A 87 1.29 -16.73 10.16
N ALA A 88 1.60 -17.00 8.92
CA ALA A 88 2.84 -16.57 8.30
C ALA A 88 2.67 -15.18 7.70
N LEU A 89 3.45 -14.22 8.21
CA LEU A 89 3.43 -12.82 7.76
C LEU A 89 4.41 -12.61 6.62
N THR A 90 4.05 -11.73 5.68
CA THR A 90 4.96 -11.31 4.62
C THR A 90 6.08 -10.41 5.16
N PRO A 91 7.36 -10.61 4.76
CA PRO A 91 8.44 -9.70 5.12
C PRO A 91 8.46 -8.42 4.27
N HIS A 92 7.61 -8.30 3.24
CA HIS A 92 7.71 -7.30 2.20
C HIS A 92 6.82 -6.06 2.41
N SER A 93 5.90 -6.06 3.40
CA SER A 93 5.02 -4.91 3.65
C SER A 93 4.74 -4.68 5.12
N MET A 94 5.28 -3.60 5.65
CA MET A 94 5.03 -3.18 7.04
C MET A 94 3.57 -2.74 7.25
N SER A 95 2.99 -1.98 6.31
CA SER A 95 1.59 -1.53 6.39
C SER A 95 0.61 -2.69 6.43
N SER A 96 0.80 -3.72 5.58
CA SER A 96 -0.11 -4.87 5.51
C SER A 96 -0.01 -5.76 6.77
N VAL A 97 1.20 -5.91 7.32
CA VAL A 97 1.42 -6.63 8.58
C VAL A 97 0.74 -5.92 9.74
N GLN A 98 0.93 -4.60 9.84
CA GLN A 98 0.28 -3.83 10.90
C GLN A 98 -1.25 -3.78 10.73
N LEU A 99 -1.73 -3.67 9.49
CA LEU A 99 -3.16 -3.76 9.20
C LEU A 99 -3.74 -5.10 9.68
N TRP A 100 -3.06 -6.21 9.36
CA TRP A 100 -3.48 -7.52 9.86
C TRP A 100 -3.59 -7.54 11.38
N ARG A 101 -2.57 -7.06 12.12
CA ARG A 101 -2.58 -7.04 13.59
C ARG A 101 -3.76 -6.26 14.17
N VAL A 102 -4.07 -5.12 13.55
CA VAL A 102 -5.21 -4.28 13.94
C VAL A 102 -6.53 -4.99 13.65
N LEU A 103 -6.68 -5.58 12.46
CA LEU A 103 -7.91 -6.24 12.04
C LEU A 103 -8.14 -7.56 12.78
N ALA A 104 -7.11 -8.35 13.01
CA ALA A 104 -7.20 -9.61 13.74
C ALA A 104 -7.84 -9.40 15.11
N LYS A 105 -7.39 -8.38 15.82
CA LYS A 105 -7.82 -8.04 17.18
C LYS A 105 -9.17 -7.30 17.20
N GLY A 106 -9.33 -6.31 16.34
CA GLY A 106 -10.45 -5.37 16.41
C GLY A 106 -11.68 -5.77 15.61
N ALA A 107 -11.48 -6.29 14.39
CA ALA A 107 -12.58 -6.60 13.47
C ALA A 107 -12.90 -8.10 13.38
N LEU A 108 -11.88 -8.94 13.41
CA LEU A 108 -12.04 -10.39 13.19
C LEU A 108 -12.15 -11.19 14.48
N GLY A 109 -11.68 -10.64 15.62
CA GLY A 109 -11.71 -11.32 16.92
C GLY A 109 -10.86 -12.61 16.95
N VAL A 110 -9.78 -12.66 16.16
CA VAL A 110 -8.89 -13.82 16.08
C VAL A 110 -7.54 -13.53 16.71
N ASN A 111 -6.94 -14.55 17.33
CA ASN A 111 -5.61 -14.46 17.91
C ASN A 111 -4.75 -15.59 17.36
N LEU A 112 -4.03 -15.33 16.27
CA LEU A 112 -3.15 -16.28 15.61
C LEU A 112 -1.69 -16.00 16.02
N GLU A 113 -0.94 -17.05 16.32
CA GLU A 113 0.48 -16.94 16.59
C GLU A 113 1.24 -16.58 15.29
N GLU A 114 2.09 -15.54 15.36
CA GLU A 114 2.94 -15.17 14.22
C GLU A 114 4.11 -16.17 14.09
N ARG A 115 4.07 -17.01 13.08
CA ARG A 115 5.04 -18.09 12.86
C ARG A 115 5.22 -18.38 11.36
N SER A 116 6.43 -18.75 10.95
CA SER A 116 6.77 -18.96 9.53
C SER A 116 6.02 -20.12 8.86
N ASP A 117 5.61 -21.12 9.63
CA ASP A 117 4.83 -22.29 9.20
C ASP A 117 3.33 -22.15 9.50
N GLY A 118 2.84 -20.93 9.73
CA GLY A 118 1.43 -20.66 10.00
C GLY A 118 0.49 -21.18 8.90
N GLU A 119 -0.65 -21.73 9.33
CA GLU A 119 -1.70 -22.27 8.44
C GLU A 119 -2.34 -21.17 7.59
N ALA A 120 -2.54 -19.99 8.18
CA ALA A 120 -2.92 -18.78 7.47
C ALA A 120 -1.66 -18.08 6.92
N LYS A 121 -1.78 -17.43 5.77
CA LYS A 121 -0.64 -16.77 5.10
C LYS A 121 -1.04 -15.39 4.59
N LEU A 122 -0.44 -14.34 5.15
CA LEU A 122 -0.59 -12.99 4.61
C LEU A 122 0.26 -12.85 3.35
N LYS A 123 -0.40 -12.63 2.23
CA LYS A 123 0.23 -12.39 0.92
C LYS A 123 -0.08 -10.99 0.43
N ILE A 124 0.87 -10.42 -0.35
CA ILE A 124 0.73 -9.09 -0.92
C ILE A 124 1.11 -9.06 -2.41
N GLY A 125 0.72 -7.98 -3.08
CA GLY A 125 1.08 -7.69 -4.47
C GLY A 125 0.71 -8.82 -5.41
N ASP A 126 1.57 -9.08 -6.39
CA ASP A 126 1.32 -10.04 -7.46
C ASP A 126 1.16 -11.49 -6.95
N GLU A 127 1.77 -11.83 -5.80
CA GLU A 127 1.56 -13.15 -5.18
C GLU A 127 0.11 -13.32 -4.70
N ALA A 128 -0.44 -12.28 -4.05
CA ALA A 128 -1.83 -12.28 -3.62
C ALA A 128 -2.78 -12.32 -4.81
N LEU A 129 -2.53 -11.51 -5.85
CA LEU A 129 -3.33 -11.48 -7.07
C LEU A 129 -3.37 -12.84 -7.78
N ARG A 130 -2.22 -13.50 -7.93
CA ARG A 130 -2.16 -14.87 -8.50
C ARG A 130 -2.96 -15.86 -7.66
N GLY A 131 -2.84 -15.78 -6.33
CA GLY A 131 -3.62 -16.61 -5.42
C GLY A 131 -5.12 -16.35 -5.53
N TRP A 132 -5.52 -15.10 -5.58
CA TRP A 132 -6.90 -14.68 -5.77
C TRP A 132 -7.48 -15.22 -7.08
N LYS A 133 -6.78 -14.97 -8.20
CA LYS A 133 -7.20 -15.45 -9.53
C LYS A 133 -7.38 -16.98 -9.56
N LYS A 134 -6.43 -17.71 -8.95
CA LYS A 134 -6.48 -19.18 -8.88
C LYS A 134 -7.65 -19.70 -8.06
N SER A 135 -7.98 -19.04 -6.93
CA SER A 135 -9.05 -19.49 -6.02
C SER A 135 -10.43 -18.96 -6.37
N GLY A 136 -10.51 -17.98 -7.28
CA GLY A 136 -11.75 -17.23 -7.54
C GLY A 136 -12.24 -16.47 -6.31
N GLY A 137 -11.31 -15.99 -5.47
CA GLY A 137 -11.63 -15.26 -4.23
C GLY A 137 -12.04 -16.12 -3.04
N ARG A 138 -11.92 -17.46 -3.14
CA ARG A 138 -12.28 -18.39 -2.06
C ARG A 138 -11.09 -18.73 -1.18
N GLY A 139 -11.34 -19.07 0.08
CA GLY A 139 -10.28 -19.45 1.03
C GLY A 139 -9.32 -18.31 1.34
N LEU A 140 -9.83 -17.09 1.38
CA LEU A 140 -9.05 -15.90 1.73
C LEU A 140 -9.89 -14.83 2.43
N THR A 141 -9.22 -13.97 3.16
CA THR A 141 -9.79 -12.77 3.79
C THR A 141 -9.08 -11.54 3.23
N ASP A 142 -9.79 -10.73 2.48
CA ASP A 142 -9.29 -9.47 1.90
C ASP A 142 -9.22 -8.39 2.97
N LEU A 143 -8.03 -7.84 3.23
CA LEU A 143 -7.84 -6.90 4.33
C LEU A 143 -8.44 -5.51 4.04
N GLY A 144 -8.50 -5.11 2.77
CA GLY A 144 -9.17 -3.87 2.39
C GLY A 144 -10.67 -3.93 2.64
N SER A 145 -11.31 -5.05 2.26
CA SER A 145 -12.75 -5.28 2.51
C SER A 145 -13.08 -5.31 4.00
N VAL A 146 -12.26 -5.99 4.82
CA VAL A 146 -12.47 -6.04 6.28
C VAL A 146 -12.31 -4.65 6.88
N TRP A 147 -11.28 -3.90 6.49
CA TRP A 147 -11.07 -2.54 6.97
C TRP A 147 -12.24 -1.62 6.63
N TRP A 148 -12.67 -1.63 5.37
CA TRP A 148 -13.80 -0.83 4.92
C TRP A 148 -15.10 -1.17 5.66
N SER A 149 -15.41 -2.46 5.80
CA SER A 149 -16.62 -2.91 6.50
C SER A 149 -16.62 -2.51 7.98
N TRP A 150 -15.45 -2.44 8.61
CA TRP A 150 -15.31 -2.11 10.04
C TRP A 150 -15.30 -0.60 10.31
N THR A 151 -14.67 0.18 9.42
CA THR A 151 -14.40 1.61 9.68
C THR A 151 -15.21 2.56 8.81
N GLY A 152 -15.73 2.10 7.67
CA GLY A 152 -16.34 2.95 6.64
C GLY A 152 -15.34 3.90 5.96
N LYS A 153 -14.03 3.74 6.18
CA LYS A 153 -12.98 4.61 5.64
C LYS A 153 -12.07 3.86 4.65
N PRO A 154 -11.53 4.55 3.61
CA PRO A 154 -10.52 3.96 2.75
C PRO A 154 -9.29 3.53 3.56
N PHE A 155 -8.58 2.50 3.09
CA PHE A 155 -7.26 2.17 3.61
C PHE A 155 -6.18 2.61 2.63
N VAL A 156 -5.11 3.23 3.15
CA VAL A 156 -3.93 3.63 2.37
C VAL A 156 -2.78 2.67 2.69
N PHE A 157 -2.25 1.99 1.68
CA PHE A 157 -1.15 1.04 1.81
C PHE A 157 0.21 1.70 1.64
N GLY A 158 0.30 2.67 0.74
CA GLY A 158 1.53 3.39 0.45
C GLY A 158 1.28 4.81 -0.02
N VAL A 159 2.26 5.65 0.21
CA VAL A 159 2.27 7.08 -0.18
C VAL A 159 3.60 7.44 -0.81
N TRP A 160 3.57 8.43 -1.70
CA TRP A 160 4.79 9.03 -2.23
C TRP A 160 5.36 10.00 -1.21
N ALA A 161 6.58 9.74 -0.77
CA ALA A 161 7.21 10.53 0.29
C ALA A 161 8.65 10.92 -0.05
N MET A 162 9.07 12.03 0.53
CA MET A 162 10.44 12.58 0.50
C MET A 162 10.96 12.66 1.92
N ARG A 163 12.28 12.62 2.08
CA ARG A 163 12.89 12.96 3.38
C ARG A 163 12.49 14.37 3.77
N HIS A 164 12.33 14.60 5.06
CA HIS A 164 11.96 15.92 5.58
C HIS A 164 13.00 17.01 5.26
N ASP A 165 14.30 16.64 5.22
CA ASP A 165 15.42 17.54 4.94
C ASP A 165 15.70 17.78 3.45
N PHE A 166 15.12 16.99 2.55
CA PHE A 166 15.27 17.16 1.10
C PHE A 166 14.44 18.35 0.61
N GLN A 167 15.04 19.22 -0.18
CA GLN A 167 14.39 20.39 -0.77
C GLN A 167 14.27 20.20 -2.29
N PRO A 168 13.08 19.86 -2.83
CA PRO A 168 12.89 19.79 -4.27
C PRO A 168 13.02 21.18 -4.89
N LYS A 169 13.49 21.23 -6.12
CA LYS A 169 13.51 22.48 -6.90
C LYS A 169 12.08 22.93 -7.18
N ALA A 170 11.93 24.23 -7.41
CA ALA A 170 10.62 24.80 -7.75
C ALA A 170 9.99 24.06 -8.96
N GLY A 171 8.75 23.64 -8.82
CA GLY A 171 8.00 22.93 -9.85
C GLY A 171 8.35 21.44 -10.03
N GLU A 172 9.29 20.88 -9.28
CA GLU A 172 9.61 19.44 -9.41
C GLU A 172 8.52 18.54 -8.85
N VAL A 173 7.88 18.91 -7.76
CA VAL A 173 6.78 18.14 -7.16
C VAL A 173 5.56 18.13 -8.08
N GLU A 174 5.24 19.29 -8.66
CA GLU A 174 4.15 19.44 -9.62
C GLU A 174 4.38 18.59 -10.86
N LYS A 175 5.57 18.65 -11.46
CA LYS A 175 5.94 17.82 -12.61
C LYS A 175 5.86 16.32 -12.29
N PHE A 176 6.28 15.93 -11.09
CA PHE A 176 6.16 14.56 -10.63
C PHE A 176 4.69 14.14 -10.54
N ARG A 177 3.85 14.98 -9.92
CA ARG A 177 2.41 14.73 -9.78
C ARG A 177 1.74 14.61 -11.14
N GLU A 178 2.01 15.55 -12.05
CA GLU A 178 1.47 15.53 -13.42
C GLU A 178 1.86 14.25 -14.17
N GLY A 179 3.13 13.83 -14.09
CA GLY A 179 3.59 12.58 -14.69
C GLY A 179 2.86 11.37 -14.13
N CYS A 180 2.73 11.27 -12.81
CA CYS A 180 1.99 10.19 -12.16
C CYS A 180 0.51 10.17 -12.61
N LEU A 181 -0.15 11.32 -12.64
CA LEU A 181 -1.56 11.44 -13.05
C LEU A 181 -1.75 11.03 -14.51
N ALA A 182 -0.84 11.42 -15.41
CA ALA A 182 -0.90 11.00 -16.81
C ALA A 182 -0.79 9.48 -16.96
N GLY A 183 0.09 8.83 -16.21
CA GLY A 183 0.20 7.37 -16.20
C GLY A 183 -1.02 6.68 -15.59
N ILE A 184 -1.60 7.25 -14.52
CA ILE A 184 -2.83 6.74 -13.89
C ILE A 184 -4.02 6.81 -14.85
N GLN A 185 -4.13 7.84 -15.68
CA GLN A 185 -5.19 7.94 -16.69
C GLN A 185 -5.18 6.77 -17.67
N GLN A 186 -4.00 6.22 -17.98
CA GLN A 186 -3.79 5.11 -18.91
C GLN A 186 -3.73 3.74 -18.22
N ARG A 187 -4.04 3.65 -16.91
CA ARG A 187 -3.79 2.46 -16.07
C ARG A 187 -4.41 1.15 -16.55
N GLY A 188 -5.50 1.20 -17.29
CA GLY A 188 -6.16 0.01 -17.82
C GLY A 188 -5.71 -0.41 -19.21
N GLU A 189 -4.95 0.42 -19.91
CA GLU A 189 -4.60 0.18 -21.32
C GLU A 189 -3.53 -0.91 -21.50
N LYS A 190 -2.66 -1.09 -20.50
CA LYS A 190 -1.56 -2.06 -20.51
C LYS A 190 -1.91 -3.36 -19.75
N ALA A 191 -3.14 -3.50 -19.29
CA ALA A 191 -3.58 -4.70 -18.58
C ALA A 191 -3.57 -5.91 -19.52
N THR A 192 -3.07 -7.04 -19.05
CA THR A 192 -2.91 -8.28 -19.84
C THR A 192 -4.20 -9.07 -19.95
N ASP A 193 -5.13 -8.86 -19.02
CA ASP A 193 -6.46 -9.49 -19.01
C ASP A 193 -7.48 -8.64 -18.24
N ASP A 194 -8.74 -9.06 -18.27
CA ASP A 194 -9.86 -8.35 -17.60
C ASP A 194 -9.70 -8.29 -16.08
N PHE A 195 -9.10 -9.32 -15.46
CA PHE A 195 -8.86 -9.34 -14.02
C PHE A 195 -7.86 -8.26 -13.60
N GLU A 196 -6.75 -8.14 -14.32
CA GLU A 196 -5.75 -7.09 -14.09
C GLU A 196 -6.34 -5.71 -14.36
N LYS A 197 -7.10 -5.57 -15.46
CA LYS A 197 -7.79 -4.32 -15.81
C LYS A 197 -8.75 -3.89 -14.70
N GLU A 198 -9.57 -4.81 -14.23
CA GLU A 198 -10.50 -4.54 -13.12
C GLU A 198 -9.74 -4.16 -11.83
N TYR A 199 -8.67 -4.87 -11.52
CA TYR A 199 -7.84 -4.59 -10.36
C TYR A 199 -7.31 -3.16 -10.37
N VAL A 200 -6.61 -2.74 -11.42
CA VAL A 200 -5.99 -1.40 -11.47
C VAL A 200 -7.01 -0.27 -11.68
N THR A 201 -8.21 -0.55 -12.18
CA THR A 201 -9.22 0.48 -12.45
C THR A 201 -10.30 0.60 -11.37
N LYS A 202 -10.62 -0.49 -10.64
CA LYS A 202 -11.71 -0.52 -9.68
C LYS A 202 -11.26 -0.78 -8.23
N CYS A 203 -10.25 -1.66 -8.01
CA CYS A 203 -9.82 -2.02 -6.66
C CYS A 203 -8.80 -1.02 -6.10
N ILE A 204 -7.89 -0.52 -6.95
CA ILE A 204 -6.89 0.45 -6.52
C ILE A 204 -7.42 1.88 -6.60
N ARG A 205 -7.26 2.61 -5.50
CA ARG A 205 -7.37 4.06 -5.45
C ARG A 205 -5.98 4.66 -5.48
N TYR A 206 -5.77 5.55 -6.44
CA TYR A 206 -4.50 6.26 -6.63
C TYR A 206 -4.51 7.67 -6.01
N GLU A 207 -5.66 8.07 -5.53
CA GLU A 207 -5.89 9.37 -4.91
C GLU A 207 -5.55 9.35 -3.42
N LEU A 208 -4.97 10.42 -2.92
CA LEU A 208 -4.74 10.70 -1.50
C LEU A 208 -5.52 11.97 -1.13
N GLY A 209 -6.83 11.85 -1.08
CA GLY A 209 -7.76 12.93 -0.73
C GLY A 209 -8.05 13.00 0.76
N ALA A 210 -9.09 13.76 1.12
CA ALA A 210 -9.49 13.97 2.52
C ALA A 210 -9.90 12.65 3.20
N GLU A 211 -10.69 11.81 2.52
CA GLU A 211 -11.15 10.52 3.08
C GLU A 211 -9.98 9.55 3.31
N GLU A 212 -9.01 9.49 2.38
CA GLU A 212 -7.81 8.68 2.53
C GLU A 212 -6.96 9.15 3.72
N LYS A 213 -6.82 10.45 3.92
CA LYS A 213 -6.13 11.05 5.07
C LYS A 213 -6.85 10.74 6.39
N GLU A 214 -8.18 10.76 6.40
CA GLU A 214 -8.97 10.29 7.55
C GLU A 214 -8.75 8.81 7.82
N GLY A 215 -8.69 7.96 6.78
CA GLY A 215 -8.36 6.54 6.90
C GLY A 215 -6.97 6.30 7.48
N MET A 216 -5.98 7.11 7.10
CA MET A 216 -4.63 7.07 7.68
C MET A 216 -4.65 7.44 9.18
N ALA A 217 -5.39 8.48 9.57
CA ALA A 217 -5.53 8.89 10.97
C ALA A 217 -6.21 7.79 11.82
N GLU A 218 -7.28 7.19 11.30
CA GLU A 218 -7.97 6.06 11.92
C GLU A 218 -7.04 4.86 12.11
N PHE A 219 -6.22 4.56 11.10
CA PHE A 219 -5.25 3.45 11.18
C PHE A 219 -4.17 3.72 12.23
N ALA A 220 -3.63 4.94 12.30
CA ALA A 220 -2.68 5.34 13.34
C ALA A 220 -3.28 5.16 14.74
N GLN A 221 -4.49 5.68 14.96
CA GLN A 221 -5.20 5.59 16.23
C GLN A 221 -5.41 4.13 16.66
N ARG A 222 -5.94 3.28 15.76
CA ARG A 222 -6.17 1.85 16.05
C ARG A 222 -4.90 1.06 16.24
N SER A 223 -3.80 1.52 15.66
CA SER A 223 -2.47 0.93 15.82
C SER A 223 -1.78 1.35 17.12
N GLY A 224 -2.39 2.25 17.91
CA GLY A 224 -1.82 2.74 19.17
C GLY A 224 -0.64 3.71 18.98
N VAL A 225 -0.50 4.32 17.79
CA VAL A 225 0.49 5.37 17.56
C VAL A 225 -0.16 6.75 17.61
N GLU A 226 0.59 7.73 18.11
CA GLU A 226 0.15 9.11 18.11
C GLU A 226 -0.03 9.62 16.67
N VAL A 227 -1.18 10.21 16.38
CA VAL A 227 -1.46 10.81 15.07
C VAL A 227 -0.60 12.06 14.92
N ARG A 228 0.49 11.95 14.18
CA ARG A 228 1.39 13.07 13.90
C ARG A 228 0.84 13.92 12.76
N LYS A 229 1.15 15.22 12.82
CA LYS A 229 0.89 16.10 11.69
C LYS A 229 1.84 15.74 10.54
N ILE A 230 1.28 15.25 9.46
CA ILE A 230 2.00 14.98 8.22
C ILE A 230 2.08 16.26 7.41
N GLU A 231 3.28 16.60 6.90
CA GLU A 231 3.48 17.70 5.95
C GLU A 231 3.18 17.17 4.54
N TYR A 232 2.23 17.81 3.87
CA TYR A 232 1.86 17.52 2.49
C TYR A 232 2.43 18.59 1.55
N LEU A 233 2.97 18.15 0.39
CA LEU A 233 3.58 18.97 -0.66
C LEU A 233 2.68 19.11 -1.87
#